data_a307f44525b449465a649253ae0955d8
#
_entry.id   a307f44525b449465a649253ae0955d8
#
_cell.length_a   1.000
_cell.length_b   1.000
_cell.length_c   1.000
_cell.angle_alpha   90.00
_cell.angle_beta   90.00
_cell.angle_gamma   90.00
#
_symmetry.space_group_name_H-M   'P 1'
#
loop_
_entity.id
_entity.type
_entity.pdbx_description
1 polymer ?
#
loop_
_entity_poly.entity_id
_entity_poly.type
_entity_poly.pdbx_seq_one_letter_code
_entity_poly.pdbx_strand_id
1 'polypeptide(L)'
;GGPADRARVGKTPGATAAVNLYAVVGQRKRGGSAAEAKPLLGLADLPGFGYAKLSKDTKAAVEEAAERYLGRRRELALGILLVDARRTPSADDRAVLAALYDMDVPIVVGATKVDKLSVNELGPALETVREGLGLPDGQPLCVSSVTGEGTKDLWRIILDAAETRVEELAEKAQGLTASKTAEDG
;
A
#
# COMPACT_ATOMS: atom_id res chain seq x y z
N GLY A 1 -13.57 0.81 -18.42
CA GLY A 1 -13.20 2.21 -18.35
C GLY A 1 -13.97 2.89 -17.25
N GLY A 2 -13.35 3.10 -16.09
CA GLY A 2 -13.88 3.98 -15.06
C GLY A 2 -13.41 5.41 -15.33
N PRO A 3 -14.10 6.44 -14.82
CA PRO A 3 -13.75 7.82 -15.08
C PRO A 3 -12.34 8.13 -14.59
N ALA A 4 -11.58 8.86 -15.41
CA ALA A 4 -10.18 9.25 -15.23
C ALA A 4 -9.90 10.19 -14.03
N ASP A 5 -10.86 10.40 -13.15
CA ASP A 5 -10.86 11.44 -12.12
C ASP A 5 -10.48 10.92 -10.71
N ARG A 6 -9.94 9.70 -10.60
CA ARG A 6 -9.75 9.02 -9.30
C ARG A 6 -8.36 9.12 -8.70
N ALA A 7 -7.38 9.59 -9.45
CA ALA A 7 -6.05 9.91 -8.92
C ALA A 7 -5.55 11.20 -9.59
N ARG A 8 -5.20 12.21 -8.79
CA ARG A 8 -4.51 13.39 -9.30
C ARG A 8 -3.09 12.98 -9.68
N VAL A 9 -2.84 12.78 -10.95
CA VAL A 9 -1.48 12.62 -11.47
C VAL A 9 -0.85 14.01 -11.52
N GLY A 10 -0.08 14.34 -10.48
CA GLY A 10 0.73 15.55 -10.48
C GLY A 10 1.89 15.41 -11.49
N LYS A 11 2.03 16.38 -12.41
CA LYS A 11 3.19 16.45 -13.31
C LYS A 11 4.48 16.87 -12.60
N THR A 12 4.38 17.29 -11.35
CA THR A 12 5.51 17.77 -10.54
C THR A 12 5.78 16.77 -9.42
N PRO A 13 7.03 16.34 -9.20
CA PRO A 13 7.41 15.52 -8.05
C PRO A 13 7.02 16.24 -6.74
N GLY A 14 6.43 15.51 -5.79
CA GLY A 14 5.99 16.09 -4.50
C GLY A 14 4.61 16.73 -4.51
N ALA A 15 3.76 16.43 -5.49
CA ALA A 15 2.41 17.00 -5.60
C ALA A 15 1.44 16.57 -4.49
N THR A 16 1.73 15.51 -3.73
CA THR A 16 0.87 15.00 -2.66
C THR A 16 1.43 15.45 -1.32
N ALA A 17 0.85 16.49 -0.75
CA ALA A 17 1.16 16.99 0.61
C ALA A 17 0.19 16.47 1.68
N ALA A 18 -0.77 15.63 1.30
CA ALA A 18 -1.81 15.08 2.18
C ALA A 18 -2.06 13.61 1.87
N VAL A 19 -2.54 12.86 2.85
CA VAL A 19 -2.99 11.47 2.67
C VAL A 19 -4.29 11.47 1.87
N ASN A 20 -4.31 10.82 0.72
CA ASN A 20 -5.50 10.64 -0.09
C ASN A 20 -6.15 9.29 0.23
N LEU A 21 -7.48 9.29 0.42
CA LEU A 21 -8.25 8.08 0.69
C LEU A 21 -9.14 7.75 -0.50
N TYR A 22 -9.04 6.51 -0.95
CA TYR A 22 -9.85 5.97 -2.05
C TYR A 22 -10.66 4.78 -1.56
N ALA A 23 -11.97 4.83 -1.75
CA ALA A 23 -12.83 3.68 -1.52
C ALA A 23 -12.81 2.75 -2.74
N VAL A 24 -12.46 1.49 -2.53
CA VAL A 24 -12.59 0.44 -3.54
C VAL A 24 -13.97 -0.19 -3.36
N VAL A 25 -14.78 -0.16 -4.42
CA VAL A 25 -16.11 -0.74 -4.43
C VAL A 25 -16.16 -1.95 -5.35
N GLY A 26 -16.88 -3.00 -4.93
CA GLY A 26 -17.08 -4.19 -5.75
C GLY A 26 -17.84 -3.90 -7.05
N GLN A 27 -17.79 -4.85 -7.98
CA GLN A 27 -18.57 -4.74 -9.23
C GLN A 27 -20.07 -4.69 -8.93
N ARG A 28 -20.75 -3.74 -9.56
CA ARG A 28 -22.20 -3.60 -9.45
C ARG A 28 -22.90 -4.79 -10.08
N LYS A 29 -23.87 -5.36 -9.40
CA LYS A 29 -24.86 -6.21 -10.07
C LYS A 29 -25.57 -5.37 -11.14
N ARG A 30 -25.80 -5.94 -12.30
CA ARG A 30 -26.48 -5.29 -13.43
C ARG A 30 -27.84 -4.75 -12.95
N GLY A 31 -28.02 -3.42 -12.92
CA GLY A 31 -29.25 -2.75 -12.49
C GLY A 31 -29.25 -2.11 -11.08
N GLY A 32 -28.20 -2.28 -10.27
CA GLY A 32 -28.12 -1.65 -8.95
C GLY A 32 -27.70 -0.16 -9.00
N SER A 33 -28.17 0.66 -8.04
CA SER A 33 -27.81 2.06 -7.93
C SER A 33 -26.36 2.24 -7.40
N ALA A 34 -25.71 3.39 -7.68
CA ALA A 34 -24.36 3.67 -7.21
C ALA A 34 -24.28 3.78 -5.67
N ALA A 35 -25.39 4.13 -5.03
CA ALA A 35 -25.51 4.30 -3.59
C ALA A 35 -25.53 2.98 -2.80
N GLU A 36 -25.76 1.83 -3.48
CA GLU A 36 -25.85 0.51 -2.85
C GLU A 36 -24.54 -0.29 -2.86
N ALA A 37 -23.51 0.21 -3.53
CA ALA A 37 -22.21 -0.46 -3.56
C ALA A 37 -21.46 -0.20 -2.24
N LYS A 38 -21.43 -1.19 -1.35
CA LYS A 38 -20.60 -1.12 -0.14
C LYS A 38 -19.13 -1.10 -0.52
N PRO A 39 -18.30 -0.26 0.11
CA PRO A 39 -16.86 -0.30 -0.09
C PRO A 39 -16.31 -1.66 0.39
N LEU A 40 -15.45 -2.27 -0.41
CA LEU A 40 -14.75 -3.51 -0.06
C LEU A 40 -13.56 -3.20 0.87
N LEU A 41 -12.80 -2.15 0.54
CA LEU A 41 -11.64 -1.69 1.30
C LEU A 41 -11.36 -0.22 1.00
N GLY A 42 -10.51 0.40 1.82
CA GLY A 42 -9.92 1.72 1.58
C GLY A 42 -8.46 1.61 1.17
N LEU A 43 -8.05 2.39 0.18
CA LEU A 43 -6.64 2.60 -0.14
C LEU A 43 -6.23 3.98 0.37
N ALA A 44 -5.14 4.04 1.14
CA ALA A 44 -4.51 5.27 1.55
C ALA A 44 -3.26 5.50 0.71
N ASP A 45 -3.27 6.57 -0.10
CA ASP A 45 -2.12 7.02 -0.85
C ASP A 45 -1.38 8.05 0.00
N LEU A 46 -0.22 7.63 0.51
CA LEU A 46 0.64 8.46 1.33
C LEU A 46 1.52 9.34 0.45
N PRO A 47 1.91 10.54 0.93
CA PRO A 47 2.84 11.38 0.21
C PRO A 47 4.13 10.62 -0.11
N GLY A 48 4.63 10.77 -1.35
CA GLY A 48 5.85 10.07 -1.79
C GLY A 48 7.09 10.57 -1.04
N PHE A 49 7.74 9.68 -0.30
CA PHE A 49 8.96 9.96 0.47
C PHE A 49 10.23 10.12 -0.40
N GLY A 50 10.23 9.59 -1.62
CA GLY A 50 11.41 9.46 -2.49
C GLY A 50 11.69 10.61 -3.45
N TYR A 51 10.99 11.74 -3.38
CA TYR A 51 11.25 12.86 -4.29
C TYR A 51 12.14 13.91 -3.64
N ALA A 52 13.39 13.93 -4.08
CA ALA A 52 14.54 14.71 -3.61
C ALA A 52 14.44 16.26 -3.67
N LYS A 53 13.23 16.83 -3.75
CA LYS A 53 13.04 18.28 -3.85
C LYS A 53 12.12 18.88 -2.79
N LEU A 54 11.71 18.09 -1.80
CA LEU A 54 10.97 18.65 -0.67
C LEU A 54 11.96 19.34 0.28
N SER A 55 11.60 20.52 0.80
CA SER A 55 12.35 21.13 1.89
C SER A 55 12.35 20.21 3.12
N LYS A 56 13.32 20.33 4.00
CA LYS A 56 13.40 19.53 5.24
C LYS A 56 12.09 19.65 6.05
N ASP A 57 11.53 20.84 6.12
CA ASP A 57 10.29 21.12 6.86
C ASP A 57 9.07 20.43 6.22
N THR A 58 9.00 20.41 4.89
CA THR A 58 7.94 19.71 4.17
C THR A 58 8.06 18.19 4.33
N LYS A 59 9.29 17.65 4.33
CA LYS A 59 9.54 16.23 4.56
C LYS A 59 9.09 15.82 5.95
N ALA A 60 9.47 16.57 6.98
CA ALA A 60 9.05 16.32 8.38
C ALA A 60 7.52 16.37 8.55
N ALA A 61 6.84 17.34 7.93
CA ALA A 61 5.38 17.44 7.97
C ALA A 61 4.67 16.25 7.32
N VAL A 62 5.25 15.74 6.22
CA VAL A 62 4.75 14.54 5.52
C VAL A 62 4.94 13.28 6.36
N GLU A 63 6.11 13.12 6.97
CA GLU A 63 6.44 12.03 7.88
C GLU A 63 5.47 12.03 9.07
N GLU A 64 5.31 13.18 9.73
CA GLU A 64 4.37 13.33 10.85
C GLU A 64 2.91 13.03 10.46
N ALA A 65 2.47 13.45 9.27
CA ALA A 65 1.12 13.15 8.77
C ALA A 65 0.92 11.65 8.52
N ALA A 66 1.93 10.98 7.96
CA ALA A 66 1.92 9.55 7.72
C ALA A 66 1.92 8.77 9.05
N GLU A 67 2.79 9.09 9.99
CA GLU A 67 2.84 8.47 11.32
C GLU A 67 1.52 8.64 12.08
N ARG A 68 0.95 9.84 12.04
CA ARG A 68 -0.35 10.13 12.68
C ARG A 68 -1.48 9.35 12.04
N TYR A 69 -1.45 9.16 10.73
CA TYR A 69 -2.43 8.36 10.01
C TYR A 69 -2.30 6.89 10.34
N LEU A 70 -1.09 6.36 10.29
CA LEU A 70 -0.79 4.94 10.44
C LEU A 70 -0.88 4.49 11.91
N GLY A 71 -0.33 5.26 12.84
CA GLY A 71 -0.25 4.90 14.27
C GLY A 71 -1.60 4.83 15.00
N ARG A 72 -2.71 5.26 14.39
CA ARG A 72 -4.04 5.27 15.01
C ARG A 72 -5.02 4.28 14.38
N ARG A 73 -4.63 3.52 13.36
CA ARG A 73 -5.54 2.68 12.60
C ARG A 73 -5.29 1.20 12.84
N ARG A 74 -6.18 0.61 13.63
CA ARG A 74 -6.23 -0.85 13.84
C ARG A 74 -6.71 -1.60 12.60
N GLU A 75 -7.31 -0.90 11.64
CA GLU A 75 -7.90 -1.46 10.42
C GLU A 75 -6.88 -1.63 9.28
N LEU A 76 -5.62 -1.25 9.50
CA LEU A 76 -4.58 -1.48 8.49
C LEU A 76 -4.38 -2.97 8.26
N ALA A 77 -4.56 -3.38 7.01
CA ALA A 77 -4.48 -4.77 6.59
C ALA A 77 -3.15 -5.09 5.88
N LEU A 78 -2.60 -4.12 5.13
CA LEU A 78 -1.42 -4.31 4.29
C LEU A 78 -0.70 -2.98 4.07
N GLY A 79 0.62 -2.99 4.20
CA GLY A 79 1.52 -1.96 3.71
C GLY A 79 2.02 -2.31 2.32
N ILE A 80 2.04 -1.33 1.40
CA ILE A 80 2.56 -1.51 0.04
C ILE A 80 3.63 -0.47 -0.20
N LEU A 81 4.88 -0.91 -0.37
CA LEU A 81 5.99 -0.06 -0.81
C LEU A 81 6.22 -0.24 -2.30
N LEU A 82 6.13 0.85 -3.07
CA LEU A 82 6.39 0.84 -4.51
C LEU A 82 7.73 1.49 -4.80
N VAL A 83 8.65 0.74 -5.41
CA VAL A 83 9.98 1.21 -5.83
C VAL A 83 10.14 1.13 -7.34
N ASP A 84 10.95 2.02 -7.92
CA ASP A 84 11.25 1.98 -9.37
C ASP A 84 12.30 0.89 -9.65
N ALA A 85 11.92 -0.16 -10.38
CA ALA A 85 12.78 -1.30 -10.69
C ALA A 85 14.10 -0.94 -11.39
N ARG A 86 14.17 0.23 -12.02
CA ARG A 86 15.37 0.71 -12.75
C ARG A 86 16.43 1.32 -11.85
N ARG A 87 16.20 1.43 -10.55
CA ARG A 87 17.05 2.14 -9.60
C ARG A 87 17.41 1.26 -8.41
N THR A 88 18.60 1.45 -7.90
CA THR A 88 18.96 0.95 -6.58
C THR A 88 18.08 1.63 -5.52
N PRO A 89 17.51 0.91 -4.56
CA PRO A 89 16.73 1.48 -3.48
C PRO A 89 17.51 2.56 -2.71
N SER A 90 16.85 3.67 -2.45
CA SER A 90 17.40 4.80 -1.73
C SER A 90 17.43 4.56 -0.20
N ALA A 91 18.09 5.45 0.53
CA ALA A 91 18.01 5.47 1.99
C ALA A 91 16.58 5.76 2.47
N ASP A 92 15.84 6.59 1.73
CA ASP A 92 14.44 6.90 2.06
C ASP A 92 13.55 5.66 1.86
N ASP A 93 13.74 4.87 0.79
CA ASP A 93 12.99 3.60 0.59
C ASP A 93 13.21 2.62 1.74
N ARG A 94 14.46 2.49 2.21
CA ARG A 94 14.80 1.65 3.38
C ARG A 94 14.18 2.17 4.66
N ALA A 95 14.19 3.47 4.89
CA ALA A 95 13.58 4.08 6.06
C ALA A 95 12.06 3.87 6.11
N VAL A 96 11.37 4.02 4.96
CA VAL A 96 9.94 3.76 4.84
C VAL A 96 9.63 2.28 5.10
N LEU A 97 10.43 1.37 4.53
CA LEU A 97 10.24 -0.07 4.76
C LEU A 97 10.41 -0.43 6.24
N ALA A 98 11.43 0.11 6.91
CA ALA A 98 11.66 -0.09 8.34
C ALA A 98 10.46 0.44 9.17
N ALA A 99 9.96 1.63 8.88
CA ALA A 99 8.80 2.20 9.56
C ALA A 99 7.52 1.36 9.35
N LEU A 100 7.36 0.74 8.17
CA LEU A 100 6.25 -0.17 7.91
C LEU A 100 6.38 -1.46 8.72
N TYR A 101 7.59 -2.01 8.89
CA TYR A 101 7.82 -3.19 9.74
C TYR A 101 7.49 -2.93 11.21
N ASP A 102 7.73 -1.72 11.70
CA ASP A 102 7.42 -1.33 13.08
C ASP A 102 5.91 -1.26 13.37
N MET A 103 5.07 -1.31 12.33
CA MET A 103 3.60 -1.23 12.46
C MET A 103 2.90 -2.56 12.67
N ASP A 104 3.64 -3.66 12.64
CA ASP A 104 3.08 -5.02 12.80
C ASP A 104 1.94 -5.33 11.80
N VAL A 105 2.11 -4.88 10.55
CA VAL A 105 1.22 -5.22 9.43
C VAL A 105 2.00 -5.94 8.34
N PRO A 106 1.37 -6.86 7.60
CA PRO A 106 1.98 -7.49 6.43
C PRO A 106 2.43 -6.43 5.41
N ILE A 107 3.56 -6.68 4.74
CA ILE A 107 4.12 -5.75 3.75
C ILE A 107 4.38 -6.48 2.45
N VAL A 108 4.03 -5.83 1.35
CA VAL A 108 4.46 -6.23 0.01
C VAL A 108 5.27 -5.11 -0.64
N VAL A 109 6.37 -5.46 -1.27
CA VAL A 109 7.17 -4.52 -2.06
C VAL A 109 6.91 -4.77 -3.54
N GLY A 110 6.49 -3.74 -4.26
CA GLY A 110 6.28 -3.77 -5.70
C GLY A 110 7.41 -3.05 -6.44
N ALA A 111 8.13 -3.77 -7.30
CA ALA A 111 9.08 -3.20 -8.25
C ALA A 111 8.32 -2.69 -9.47
N THR A 112 8.18 -1.38 -9.59
CA THR A 112 7.38 -0.72 -10.63
C THR A 112 8.18 -0.43 -11.89
N LYS A 113 7.47 -0.15 -13.00
CA LYS A 113 8.05 0.21 -14.30
C LYS A 113 8.90 -0.89 -14.92
N VAL A 114 8.58 -2.15 -14.64
CA VAL A 114 9.28 -3.29 -15.24
C VAL A 114 9.15 -3.32 -16.76
N ASP A 115 8.12 -2.70 -17.32
CA ASP A 115 7.93 -2.49 -18.75
C ASP A 115 9.03 -1.63 -19.42
N LYS A 116 9.89 -0.98 -18.64
CA LYS A 116 11.03 -0.18 -19.11
C LYS A 116 12.33 -0.95 -19.11
N LEU A 117 12.33 -2.19 -18.67
CA LEU A 117 13.50 -3.07 -18.65
C LEU A 117 13.39 -4.13 -19.75
N SER A 118 14.50 -4.45 -20.37
CA SER A 118 14.58 -5.61 -21.24
C SER A 118 14.55 -6.92 -20.42
N VAL A 119 14.32 -8.04 -21.09
CA VAL A 119 14.31 -9.38 -20.47
C VAL A 119 15.64 -9.65 -19.73
N ASN A 120 16.76 -9.21 -20.30
CA ASN A 120 18.09 -9.43 -19.70
C ASN A 120 18.36 -8.51 -18.50
N GLU A 121 17.71 -7.35 -18.41
CA GLU A 121 17.88 -6.38 -17.32
C GLU A 121 16.96 -6.69 -16.13
N LEU A 122 15.81 -7.32 -16.38
CA LEU A 122 14.78 -7.51 -15.36
C LEU A 122 15.30 -8.30 -14.16
N GLY A 123 15.88 -9.47 -14.37
CA GLY A 123 16.40 -10.31 -13.29
C GLY A 123 17.42 -9.60 -12.40
N PRO A 124 18.52 -9.05 -12.96
CA PRO A 124 19.49 -8.27 -12.18
C PRO A 124 18.90 -7.07 -11.45
N ALA A 125 17.92 -6.38 -12.07
CA ALA A 125 17.26 -5.24 -11.45
C ALA A 125 16.44 -5.65 -10.22
N LEU A 126 15.67 -6.73 -10.32
CA LEU A 126 14.89 -7.26 -9.20
C LEU A 126 15.80 -7.73 -8.06
N GLU A 127 16.93 -8.38 -8.38
CA GLU A 127 17.90 -8.79 -7.38
C GLU A 127 18.52 -7.58 -6.68
N THR A 128 18.85 -6.51 -7.42
CA THR A 128 19.32 -5.25 -6.83
C THR A 128 18.31 -4.65 -5.85
N VAL A 129 17.02 -4.72 -6.17
CA VAL A 129 15.95 -4.25 -5.27
C VAL A 129 15.84 -5.18 -4.06
N ARG A 130 15.85 -6.50 -4.27
CA ARG A 130 15.74 -7.50 -3.21
C ARG A 130 16.86 -7.35 -2.18
N GLU A 131 18.10 -7.33 -2.63
CA GLU A 131 19.27 -7.17 -1.77
C GLU A 131 19.31 -5.79 -1.10
N GLY A 132 19.03 -4.73 -1.88
CA GLY A 132 19.08 -3.35 -1.38
C GLY A 132 18.07 -3.03 -0.28
N LEU A 133 16.97 -3.79 -0.20
CA LEU A 133 15.94 -3.69 0.81
C LEU A 133 15.91 -4.88 1.80
N GLY A 134 16.75 -5.89 1.62
CA GLY A 134 16.77 -7.09 2.48
C GLY A 134 15.47 -7.89 2.40
N LEU A 135 14.87 -8.01 1.21
CA LEU A 135 13.59 -8.67 1.04
C LEU A 135 13.72 -10.20 1.04
N PRO A 136 12.70 -10.92 1.53
CA PRO A 136 12.66 -12.36 1.45
C PRO A 136 12.47 -12.86 0.02
N ASP A 137 12.64 -14.16 -0.19
CA ASP A 137 12.34 -14.82 -1.46
C ASP A 137 10.89 -14.59 -1.88
N GLY A 138 10.67 -14.44 -3.20
CA GLY A 138 9.36 -14.12 -3.75
C GLY A 138 9.04 -12.61 -3.79
N GLN A 139 9.88 -11.75 -3.25
CA GLN A 139 9.79 -10.31 -3.38
C GLN A 139 11.04 -9.73 -4.08
N PRO A 140 10.95 -8.54 -4.71
CA PRO A 140 9.73 -7.74 -4.93
C PRO A 140 8.79 -8.31 -5.99
N LEU A 141 7.50 -7.97 -5.91
CA LEU A 141 6.53 -8.28 -6.96
C LEU A 141 6.77 -7.36 -8.18
N CYS A 142 6.86 -7.94 -9.38
CA CYS A 142 6.93 -7.17 -10.61
C CYS A 142 5.61 -6.46 -10.89
N VAL A 143 5.64 -5.15 -11.14
CA VAL A 143 4.42 -4.38 -11.41
C VAL A 143 4.64 -3.40 -12.58
N SER A 144 3.68 -3.36 -13.51
CA SER A 144 3.61 -2.30 -14.52
C SER A 144 2.17 -1.77 -14.63
N SER A 145 2.00 -0.50 -14.41
CA SER A 145 0.73 0.19 -14.65
C SER A 145 0.45 0.40 -16.15
N VAL A 146 1.44 0.22 -17.00
CA VAL A 146 1.33 0.39 -18.48
C VAL A 146 0.87 -0.90 -19.12
N THR A 147 1.50 -2.03 -18.78
CA THR A 147 1.18 -3.34 -19.36
C THR A 147 0.14 -4.12 -18.55
N GLY A 148 -0.04 -3.76 -17.29
CA GLY A 148 -0.87 -4.49 -16.34
C GLY A 148 -0.17 -5.69 -15.70
N GLU A 149 1.13 -5.89 -15.97
CA GLU A 149 1.92 -6.95 -15.37
C GLU A 149 1.90 -6.86 -13.84
N GLY A 150 1.71 -8.00 -13.16
CA GLY A 150 1.65 -8.13 -11.70
C GLY A 150 0.44 -7.49 -11.02
N THR A 151 -0.39 -6.71 -11.73
CA THR A 151 -1.53 -6.01 -11.10
C THR A 151 -2.58 -6.97 -10.55
N LYS A 152 -2.81 -8.11 -11.19
CA LYS A 152 -3.75 -9.12 -10.69
C LYS A 152 -3.24 -9.77 -9.40
N ASP A 153 -1.94 -10.08 -9.34
CA ASP A 153 -1.32 -10.67 -8.16
C ASP A 153 -1.30 -9.70 -7.00
N LEU A 154 -0.98 -8.44 -7.26
CA LEU A 154 -1.07 -7.38 -6.26
C LEU A 154 -2.49 -7.22 -5.72
N TRP A 155 -3.51 -7.22 -6.59
CA TRP A 155 -4.90 -7.16 -6.15
C TRP A 155 -5.31 -8.37 -5.32
N ARG A 156 -4.88 -9.58 -5.67
CA ARG A 156 -5.11 -10.78 -4.86
C ARG A 156 -4.54 -10.62 -3.46
N ILE A 157 -3.27 -10.21 -3.35
CA ILE A 157 -2.62 -9.96 -2.06
C ILE A 157 -3.37 -8.92 -1.23
N ILE A 158 -3.83 -7.82 -1.85
CA ILE A 158 -4.60 -6.77 -1.17
C ILE A 158 -5.92 -7.32 -0.62
N LEU A 159 -6.65 -8.09 -1.41
CA LEU A 159 -7.95 -8.63 -1.01
C LEU A 159 -7.80 -9.69 0.08
N ASP A 160 -6.85 -10.61 -0.08
CA ASP A 160 -6.57 -11.66 0.92
C ASP A 160 -6.17 -11.02 2.27
N ALA A 161 -5.30 -10.01 2.26
CA ALA A 161 -4.92 -9.30 3.49
C ALA A 161 -6.09 -8.54 4.13
N ALA A 162 -6.98 -7.95 3.32
CA ALA A 162 -8.17 -7.27 3.82
C ALA A 162 -9.16 -8.24 4.46
N GLU A 163 -9.39 -9.41 3.87
CA GLU A 163 -10.24 -10.47 4.41
C GLU A 163 -9.69 -10.98 5.74
N THR A 164 -8.41 -11.36 5.78
CA THR A 164 -7.73 -11.80 7.02
C THR A 164 -7.88 -10.77 8.14
N ARG A 165 -7.69 -9.49 7.81
CA ARG A 165 -7.80 -8.43 8.82
C ARG A 165 -9.20 -8.26 9.37
N VAL A 166 -10.23 -8.40 8.54
CA VAL A 166 -11.64 -8.37 8.98
C VAL A 166 -11.92 -9.52 9.94
N GLU A 167 -11.42 -10.73 9.64
CA GLU A 167 -11.58 -11.90 10.51
C GLU A 167 -10.89 -11.70 11.86
N GLU A 168 -9.63 -11.24 11.89
CA GLU A 168 -8.91 -10.93 13.13
C GLU A 168 -9.63 -9.89 14.00
N LEU A 169 -10.17 -8.85 13.39
CA LEU A 169 -10.90 -7.81 14.10
C LEU A 169 -12.23 -8.34 14.69
N ALA A 170 -12.91 -9.20 13.95
CA ALA A 170 -14.15 -9.84 14.41
C ALA A 170 -13.91 -10.79 15.60
N GLU A 171 -12.84 -11.60 15.54
CA GLU A 171 -12.43 -12.49 16.65
C GLU A 171 -12.06 -11.71 17.91
N LYS A 172 -11.27 -10.64 17.76
CA LYS A 172 -10.92 -9.74 18.89
C LYS A 172 -12.15 -9.09 19.52
N ALA A 173 -13.14 -8.69 18.71
CA ALA A 173 -14.37 -8.11 19.21
C ALA A 173 -15.21 -9.13 20.00
N GLN A 174 -15.29 -10.38 19.54
CA GLN A 174 -16.00 -11.47 20.23
C GLN A 174 -15.32 -11.86 21.56
N GLY A 175 -13.99 -11.94 21.57
CA GLY A 175 -13.22 -12.23 22.79
C GLY A 175 -13.39 -11.17 23.89
N LEU A 176 -13.49 -9.89 23.51
CA LEU A 176 -13.75 -8.80 24.45
C LEU A 176 -15.19 -8.84 25.06
N THR A 177 -16.16 -9.30 24.30
CA THR A 177 -17.54 -9.46 24.81
C THR A 177 -17.65 -10.65 25.77
N ALA A 178 -16.96 -11.74 25.49
CA ALA A 178 -16.95 -12.93 26.34
C ALA A 178 -16.28 -12.69 27.70
N SER A 179 -15.19 -11.90 27.76
CA SER A 179 -14.50 -11.58 29.01
C SER A 179 -15.31 -10.63 29.90
N LYS A 180 -16.05 -9.68 29.32
CA LYS A 180 -16.93 -8.78 30.08
C LYS A 180 -18.12 -9.49 30.76
N THR A 181 -18.67 -10.50 30.08
CA THR A 181 -19.78 -11.28 30.63
C THR A 181 -19.35 -12.23 31.76
N ALA A 182 -18.06 -12.56 31.82
CA ALA A 182 -17.49 -13.41 32.88
C ALA A 182 -17.11 -12.63 34.15
N GLU A 183 -16.94 -11.31 34.09
CA GLU A 183 -16.64 -10.45 35.24
C GLU A 183 -17.89 -9.89 35.94
N ASP A 184 -19.03 -9.86 35.24
CA ASP A 184 -20.32 -9.35 35.76
C ASP A 184 -21.28 -10.46 36.30
N GLY A 185 -20.84 -11.71 36.37
CA GLY A 185 -21.60 -12.87 36.89
C GLY A 185 -20.95 -13.50 38.12
#